data_b1f2ae86d066844f6a82d6dd4044cac1
#
_entry.id   b1f2ae86d066844f6a82d6dd4044cac1
#
_cell.length_a   1.000
_cell.length_b   1.000
_cell.length_c   1.000
_cell.angle_alpha   90.00
_cell.angle_beta   90.00
_cell.angle_gamma   90.00
#
_symmetry.space_group_name_H-M   'P 1'
#
loop_
_entity.id
_entity.type
_entity.pdbx_description
1 polymer ?
#
loop_
_entity_poly.entity_id
_entity_poly.type
_entity_poly.pdbx_seq_one_letter_code
_entity_poly.pdbx_strand_id
1 'polypeptide(L)'
;MATNYAANEKVDARWCDRCGTLVMGRSCSCGSEARTFRINGPGDIRPAMGEGRDLVLDLLRRNFGTDGGLSGKMIFLNKVPGEDRTDEVIAHGAVIAVIRFEVETNGFSIELRQAGSELLMESASTNVVAFGNMSGHLKGKTVPGENIRSVKGEFPAGAPLILLKGTKVGPGIALVPSGEMRGAEKAVKIKDLNNVSGMPISPDSDRETFVAANRRHLKDIERAAASEIRDFIRDRKEPVTASFSGGKDSLAALGVLLTVKKDPDLLFVDTGLEFPETVEYVDRFVRENRLRLRKAKAGDAFWKNVDTFGPPAKDFRWCCKVCKLGPITDMISRDFPRGTITVEGNRMLESFARSKIGFVSKSPFVPNQTALNPVRAWTSSEIWGYIWMRKLKYNPLYERDFERIGCYLCASCLSSEWRNTGRIHPDLYGRWEDYLSTYAEERSLPKEFVDMGFWRWKVLPPKMVRIAEERELVFQPKGSKGPTLKILKGATSCAAGGFSMEAVVTVPRNRDFSSVEDALRTVGEVRYSDEFEIALVRTKTGTAKIFGGGQVSVVSKWQKDAESLFERTVKALFRAQMCTSCGICAKRCARHAIRIDDGLHVDSRKCNSCGRCEDSCMVSHYYDKLV
;
A
#
# COMPACT_ATOMS: atom_id res chain seq x y z
N MET A 1 8.42 17.72 -12.33
CA MET A 1 9.28 17.81 -11.14
C MET A 1 9.18 16.48 -10.41
N ALA A 2 10.29 15.75 -10.25
CA ALA A 2 10.30 14.52 -9.49
C ALA A 2 10.17 14.91 -8.01
N THR A 3 9.05 14.60 -7.39
CA THR A 3 8.89 14.69 -5.95
C THR A 3 9.77 13.64 -5.31
N ASN A 4 10.94 14.08 -4.82
CA ASN A 4 11.75 13.26 -3.92
C ASN A 4 10.90 12.96 -2.68
N TYR A 5 10.64 11.67 -2.42
CA TYR A 5 10.11 11.18 -1.15
C TYR A 5 11.21 11.27 -0.06
N ALA A 6 11.78 12.45 0.13
CA ALA A 6 12.70 12.68 1.24
C ALA A 6 11.87 12.74 2.53
N ALA A 7 11.99 11.71 3.36
CA ALA A 7 11.23 11.52 4.59
C ALA A 7 11.37 12.64 5.64
N ASN A 8 12.18 13.66 5.38
CA ASN A 8 12.47 14.78 6.29
C ASN A 8 12.19 16.16 5.66
N GLU A 9 11.60 16.22 4.49
CA GLU A 9 11.31 17.52 3.86
C GLU A 9 10.02 18.11 4.43
N LYS A 10 10.06 19.39 4.83
CA LYS A 10 8.88 20.11 5.28
C LYS A 10 8.09 20.62 4.09
N VAL A 11 6.77 20.42 4.15
CA VAL A 11 5.82 20.86 3.13
C VAL A 11 4.92 21.94 3.73
N ASP A 12 4.64 22.98 2.95
CA ASP A 12 3.73 24.05 3.34
C ASP A 12 2.28 23.62 3.12
N ALA A 13 1.48 23.74 4.17
CA ALA A 13 0.02 23.62 4.13
C ALA A 13 -0.62 24.97 4.49
N ARG A 14 -1.88 25.18 4.14
CA ARG A 14 -2.58 26.45 4.36
C ARG A 14 -3.85 26.27 5.15
N TRP A 15 -4.13 27.24 6.02
CA TRP A 15 -5.30 27.24 6.88
C TRP A 15 -6.04 28.58 6.82
N CYS A 16 -7.35 28.55 6.73
CA CYS A 16 -8.17 29.74 6.84
C CYS A 16 -8.69 29.88 8.28
N ASP A 17 -8.18 30.84 9.03
CA ASP A 17 -8.59 31.07 10.42
C ASP A 17 -10.07 31.50 10.53
N ARG A 18 -10.62 32.20 9.50
CA ARG A 18 -12.03 32.59 9.45
C ARG A 18 -12.98 31.40 9.24
N CYS A 19 -12.59 30.42 8.40
CA CYS A 19 -13.40 29.24 8.12
C CYS A 19 -13.06 28.06 9.04
N GLY A 20 -11.98 28.13 9.82
CA GLY A 20 -11.54 27.05 10.70
C GLY A 20 -11.15 25.76 9.95
N THR A 21 -10.58 25.85 8.75
CA THR A 21 -10.32 24.65 7.94
C THR A 21 -9.13 24.77 7.00
N LEU A 22 -8.66 23.63 6.52
CA LEU A 22 -7.59 23.50 5.53
C LEU A 22 -7.99 24.15 4.20
N VAL A 23 -7.05 24.87 3.58
CA VAL A 23 -7.18 25.47 2.23
C VAL A 23 -6.25 24.76 1.27
N MET A 24 -6.80 24.19 0.21
CA MET A 24 -6.05 23.42 -0.81
C MET A 24 -5.46 24.30 -1.92
N GLY A 25 -6.14 25.44 -2.22
CA GLY A 25 -5.69 26.42 -3.20
C GLY A 25 -4.75 27.48 -2.61
N ARG A 26 -4.47 28.52 -3.40
CA ARG A 26 -3.67 29.67 -2.94
C ARG A 26 -4.41 30.56 -1.94
N SER A 27 -5.73 30.63 -2.06
CA SER A 27 -6.61 31.47 -1.23
C SER A 27 -7.88 30.73 -0.86
N CYS A 28 -8.48 31.09 0.27
CA CYS A 28 -9.79 30.60 0.66
C CYS A 28 -10.89 31.19 -0.22
N SER A 29 -11.91 30.40 -0.56
CA SER A 29 -13.08 30.88 -1.31
C SER A 29 -13.90 31.94 -0.55
N CYS A 30 -13.70 32.09 0.76
CA CYS A 30 -14.33 33.16 1.57
C CYS A 30 -13.69 34.54 1.38
N GLY A 31 -12.61 34.66 0.64
CA GLY A 31 -11.84 35.87 0.39
C GLY A 31 -10.78 36.20 1.44
N SER A 32 -10.73 35.47 2.57
CA SER A 32 -9.67 35.67 3.57
C SER A 32 -8.35 35.07 3.12
N GLU A 33 -7.25 35.70 3.52
CA GLU A 33 -5.91 35.15 3.36
C GLU A 33 -5.76 33.86 4.16
N ALA A 34 -5.07 32.88 3.60
CA ALA A 34 -4.80 31.60 4.24
C ALA A 34 -3.41 31.61 4.88
N ARG A 35 -3.34 31.35 6.18
CA ARG A 35 -2.11 31.25 6.95
C ARG A 35 -1.36 29.97 6.58
N THR A 36 -0.06 30.09 6.30
CA THR A 36 0.82 28.94 6.01
C THR A 36 1.33 28.32 7.30
N PHE A 37 1.35 26.99 7.35
CA PHE A 37 2.00 26.22 8.41
C PHE A 37 2.75 25.02 7.80
N ARG A 38 3.69 24.42 8.55
CA ARG A 38 4.55 23.35 8.05
C ARG A 38 4.18 21.99 8.61
N ILE A 39 4.18 21.00 7.73
CA ILE A 39 3.97 19.58 8.01
C ILE A 39 5.14 18.76 7.49
N ASN A 40 5.27 17.51 7.89
CA ASN A 40 6.24 16.58 7.29
C ASN A 40 5.72 16.06 5.94
N GLY A 41 6.67 15.85 4.99
CA GLY A 41 6.33 15.23 3.71
C GLY A 41 5.82 13.77 3.86
N PRO A 42 5.08 13.26 2.87
CA PRO A 42 4.80 13.83 1.55
C PRO A 42 3.62 14.85 1.49
N GLY A 43 2.89 15.09 2.58
CA GLY A 43 1.83 16.09 2.62
C GLY A 43 0.48 15.64 2.02
N ASP A 44 0.20 14.34 1.99
CA ASP A 44 -1.11 13.80 1.54
C ASP A 44 -2.15 13.88 2.68
N ILE A 45 -2.47 15.11 3.10
CA ILE A 45 -3.40 15.38 4.20
C ILE A 45 -4.80 14.83 3.86
N ARG A 46 -5.44 14.22 4.86
CA ARG A 46 -6.82 13.73 4.78
C ARG A 46 -7.64 14.20 5.97
N PRO A 47 -8.96 14.39 5.86
CA PRO A 47 -9.82 14.61 7.01
C PRO A 47 -9.86 13.35 7.89
N ALA A 48 -9.91 13.54 9.20
CA ALA A 48 -10.28 12.51 10.15
C ALA A 48 -11.80 12.33 10.11
N MET A 49 -12.27 11.09 9.90
CA MET A 49 -13.69 10.79 9.74
C MET A 49 -14.11 9.66 10.68
N GLY A 50 -15.37 9.66 11.10
CA GLY A 50 -15.96 8.60 11.90
C GLY A 50 -15.06 8.14 13.05
N GLU A 51 -14.87 6.84 13.18
CA GLU A 51 -14.04 6.24 14.24
C GLU A 51 -12.58 6.72 14.25
N GLY A 52 -12.03 7.13 13.09
CA GLY A 52 -10.68 7.70 13.04
C GLY A 52 -10.59 9.09 13.66
N ARG A 53 -11.67 9.88 13.61
CA ARG A 53 -11.80 11.14 14.34
C ARG A 53 -11.98 10.89 15.84
N ASP A 54 -12.85 9.94 16.17
CA ASP A 54 -13.12 9.57 17.57
C ASP A 54 -11.87 9.06 18.25
N LEU A 55 -11.04 8.26 17.56
CA LEU A 55 -9.73 7.82 18.06
C LEU A 55 -8.85 8.99 18.52
N VAL A 56 -8.76 10.06 17.72
CA VAL A 56 -7.95 11.24 18.09
C VAL A 56 -8.50 11.90 19.35
N LEU A 57 -9.83 12.13 19.39
CA LEU A 57 -10.48 12.77 20.54
C LEU A 57 -10.35 11.91 21.81
N ASP A 58 -10.50 10.60 21.69
CA ASP A 58 -10.36 9.67 22.81
C ASP A 58 -8.93 9.60 23.34
N LEU A 59 -7.92 9.62 22.47
CA LEU A 59 -6.52 9.67 22.89
C LEU A 59 -6.21 10.96 23.68
N LEU A 60 -6.76 12.10 23.25
CA LEU A 60 -6.62 13.35 23.97
C LEU A 60 -7.32 13.29 25.34
N ARG A 61 -8.57 12.83 25.39
CA ARG A 61 -9.34 12.72 26.64
C ARG A 61 -8.72 11.75 27.63
N ARG A 62 -8.27 10.58 27.19
CA ARG A 62 -7.62 9.57 28.05
C ARG A 62 -6.31 10.07 28.64
N ASN A 63 -5.51 10.80 27.86
CA ASN A 63 -4.20 11.26 28.34
C ASN A 63 -4.26 12.61 29.07
N PHE A 64 -5.21 13.50 28.73
CA PHE A 64 -5.20 14.87 29.26
C PHE A 64 -6.50 15.26 29.95
N GLY A 65 -7.50 14.38 29.93
CA GLY A 65 -8.82 14.64 30.51
C GLY A 65 -9.67 15.64 29.71
N THR A 66 -9.23 16.02 28.51
CA THR A 66 -9.89 16.99 27.64
C THR A 66 -9.54 16.73 26.19
N ASP A 67 -10.38 17.15 25.27
CA ASP A 67 -10.09 17.19 23.83
C ASP A 67 -9.71 18.59 23.33
N GLY A 68 -9.56 19.57 24.23
CA GLY A 68 -9.21 20.94 23.86
C GLY A 68 -10.25 21.67 23.02
N GLY A 69 -11.53 21.26 23.07
CA GLY A 69 -12.61 21.85 22.28
C GLY A 69 -12.62 21.44 20.81
N LEU A 70 -11.97 20.32 20.47
CA LEU A 70 -11.88 19.82 19.08
C LEU A 70 -13.15 19.10 18.61
N SER A 71 -14.11 18.82 19.49
CA SER A 71 -15.35 18.11 19.14
C SER A 71 -16.18 18.81 18.05
N GLY A 72 -16.16 20.14 17.99
CA GLY A 72 -16.85 20.95 16.95
C GLY A 72 -15.97 21.33 15.75
N LYS A 73 -14.75 20.78 15.63
CA LYS A 73 -13.78 21.20 14.64
C LYS A 73 -13.52 20.12 13.60
N MET A 74 -13.12 20.52 12.40
CA MET A 74 -12.50 19.61 11.45
C MET A 74 -11.05 19.31 11.89
N ILE A 75 -10.77 18.04 12.03
CA ILE A 75 -9.43 17.50 12.30
C ILE A 75 -8.91 16.88 11.01
N PHE A 76 -7.64 17.12 10.71
CA PHE A 76 -6.98 16.51 9.57
C PHE A 76 -5.80 15.66 10.04
N LEU A 77 -5.49 14.64 9.25
CA LEU A 77 -4.39 13.72 9.49
C LEU A 77 -3.40 13.78 8.32
N ASN A 78 -2.13 13.93 8.62
CA ASN A 78 -1.06 13.85 7.64
C ASN A 78 -0.21 12.61 7.93
N LYS A 79 -0.27 11.64 7.04
CA LYS A 79 0.52 10.42 7.16
C LYS A 79 1.99 10.72 6.98
N VAL A 80 2.78 10.30 7.95
CA VAL A 80 4.24 10.45 7.94
C VAL A 80 4.93 9.09 8.03
N PRO A 81 6.21 8.99 7.62
CA PRO A 81 6.98 7.77 7.78
C PRO A 81 7.01 7.32 9.24
N GLY A 82 6.69 6.07 9.47
CA GLY A 82 6.64 5.46 10.80
C GLY A 82 6.80 3.94 10.72
N GLU A 83 6.72 3.25 11.85
CA GLU A 83 6.78 1.77 11.90
C GLU A 83 5.54 1.15 11.33
N ASP A 84 4.40 1.66 11.75
CA ASP A 84 3.11 1.40 11.15
C ASP A 84 2.41 2.74 10.96
N ARG A 85 1.11 2.83 11.19
CA ARG A 85 0.35 4.06 11.07
C ARG A 85 0.93 5.13 11.99
N THR A 86 1.38 6.21 11.40
CA THR A 86 1.86 7.39 12.09
C THR A 86 1.28 8.61 11.40
N ASP A 87 0.46 9.38 12.11
CA ASP A 87 -0.21 10.56 11.57
C ASP A 87 0.10 11.80 12.42
N GLU A 88 0.48 12.89 11.76
CA GLU A 88 0.40 14.23 12.36
C GLU A 88 -1.07 14.64 12.44
N VAL A 89 -1.52 15.04 13.62
CA VAL A 89 -2.86 15.56 13.87
C VAL A 89 -2.85 17.06 13.68
N ILE A 90 -3.68 17.54 12.77
CA ILE A 90 -3.74 18.96 12.37
C ILE A 90 -5.10 19.55 12.79
N ALA A 91 -5.05 20.60 13.57
CA ALA A 91 -6.18 21.45 13.93
C ALA A 91 -5.70 22.89 14.11
N HIS A 92 -6.59 23.87 13.99
CA HIS A 92 -6.29 25.31 14.14
C HIS A 92 -5.11 25.80 13.29
N GLY A 93 -4.85 25.12 12.14
CA GLY A 93 -3.72 25.45 11.25
C GLY A 93 -2.35 25.19 11.86
N ALA A 94 -2.25 24.16 12.70
CA ALA A 94 -1.00 23.69 13.29
C ALA A 94 -1.02 22.17 13.46
N VAL A 95 0.17 21.56 13.54
CA VAL A 95 0.33 20.18 13.99
C VAL A 95 0.28 20.19 15.52
N ILE A 96 -0.81 19.67 16.09
CA ILE A 96 -1.06 19.65 17.53
C ILE A 96 -0.49 18.40 18.21
N ALA A 97 -0.48 17.27 17.51
CA ALA A 97 0.02 15.99 18.04
C ALA A 97 0.51 15.09 16.91
N VAL A 98 1.15 14.00 17.29
CA VAL A 98 1.39 12.83 16.45
C VAL A 98 0.78 11.62 17.12
N ILE A 99 -0.02 10.86 16.40
CA ILE A 99 -0.52 9.56 16.85
C ILE A 99 0.26 8.45 16.15
N ARG A 100 0.52 7.35 16.87
CA ARG A 100 1.23 6.17 16.34
C ARG A 100 0.52 4.91 16.77
N PHE A 101 0.44 3.97 15.84
CA PHE A 101 0.05 2.61 16.17
C PHE A 101 1.28 1.83 16.62
N GLU A 102 1.24 1.36 17.87
CA GLU A 102 2.28 0.55 18.49
C GLU A 102 1.94 -0.93 18.27
N VAL A 103 2.67 -1.58 17.38
CA VAL A 103 2.41 -2.99 16.99
C VAL A 103 2.51 -3.92 18.20
N GLU A 104 3.42 -3.64 19.13
CA GLU A 104 3.68 -4.45 20.33
C GLU A 104 2.53 -4.47 21.31
N THR A 105 1.92 -3.32 21.55
CA THR A 105 0.80 -3.19 22.50
C THR A 105 -0.56 -3.28 21.81
N ASN A 106 -0.57 -3.40 20.48
CA ASN A 106 -1.76 -3.38 19.65
C ASN A 106 -2.68 -2.16 19.95
N GLY A 107 -2.06 -1.01 20.17
CA GLY A 107 -2.75 0.22 20.58
C GLY A 107 -2.20 1.47 19.92
N PHE A 108 -2.82 2.59 20.20
CA PHE A 108 -2.34 3.89 19.74
C PHE A 108 -1.73 4.69 20.87
N SER A 109 -0.59 5.31 20.62
CA SER A 109 0.04 6.34 21.45
C SER A 109 -0.19 7.73 20.85
N ILE A 110 -0.06 8.75 21.70
CA ILE A 110 -0.12 10.16 21.29
C ILE A 110 1.09 10.91 21.86
N GLU A 111 1.70 11.76 21.05
CA GLU A 111 2.77 12.68 21.44
C GLU A 111 2.34 14.10 21.05
N LEU A 112 2.21 15.00 22.02
CA LEU A 112 1.89 16.38 21.73
C LEU A 112 3.03 17.09 20.98
N ARG A 113 2.64 18.08 20.19
CA ARG A 113 3.54 19.12 19.68
C ARG A 113 3.36 20.39 20.49
N GLN A 114 4.19 21.39 20.24
CA GLN A 114 4.12 22.68 20.92
C GLN A 114 2.70 23.27 20.92
N ALA A 115 2.07 23.35 19.73
CA ALA A 115 0.73 23.86 19.57
C ALA A 115 -0.34 23.05 20.33
N GLY A 116 -0.18 21.72 20.43
CA GLY A 116 -1.08 20.88 21.22
C GLY A 116 -0.94 21.13 22.71
N SER A 117 0.29 21.34 23.20
CA SER A 117 0.51 21.70 24.61
C SER A 117 -0.11 23.05 24.96
N GLU A 118 -0.01 24.04 24.06
CA GLU A 118 -0.68 25.34 24.23
C GLU A 118 -2.20 25.21 24.21
N LEU A 119 -2.76 24.41 23.30
CA LEU A 119 -4.19 24.18 23.18
C LEU A 119 -4.81 23.58 24.45
N LEU A 120 -4.07 22.65 25.10
CA LEU A 120 -4.61 21.85 26.21
C LEU A 120 -4.23 22.40 27.59
N MET A 121 -3.23 23.29 27.73
CA MET A 121 -2.63 23.67 29.01
C MET A 121 -3.63 24.17 30.06
N GLU A 122 -4.70 24.86 29.65
CA GLU A 122 -5.71 25.42 30.56
C GLU A 122 -6.79 24.39 30.93
N SER A 123 -7.19 23.54 29.96
CA SER A 123 -8.30 22.59 30.12
C SER A 123 -7.86 21.20 30.61
N ALA A 124 -6.57 20.85 30.51
CA ALA A 124 -6.08 19.54 30.92
C ALA A 124 -6.27 19.29 32.42
N SER A 125 -6.85 18.14 32.77
CA SER A 125 -7.07 17.71 34.16
C SER A 125 -6.03 16.70 34.65
N THR A 126 -5.23 16.13 33.76
CA THR A 126 -4.16 15.17 34.07
C THR A 126 -2.94 15.36 33.16
N ASN A 127 -1.83 14.70 33.46
CA ASN A 127 -0.59 14.68 32.69
C ASN A 127 0.04 16.08 32.53
N VAL A 128 -0.09 16.94 33.54
CA VAL A 128 0.53 18.26 33.56
C VAL A 128 1.59 18.34 34.65
N VAL A 129 2.78 18.79 34.28
CA VAL A 129 3.90 18.96 35.21
C VAL A 129 4.45 20.37 35.12
N ALA A 130 4.44 21.09 36.26
CA ALA A 130 5.12 22.37 36.39
C ALA A 130 6.47 22.20 37.06
N PHE A 131 7.49 22.90 36.57
CA PHE A 131 8.84 22.83 37.13
C PHE A 131 9.52 24.21 37.13
N GLY A 132 10.64 24.30 37.88
CA GLY A 132 11.42 25.52 38.06
C GLY A 132 12.93 25.26 37.99
N ASN A 133 13.70 26.22 38.50
CA ASN A 133 15.14 26.14 38.78
C ASN A 133 16.05 25.56 37.68
N MET A 134 15.65 25.73 36.40
CA MET A 134 16.43 25.35 35.23
C MET A 134 16.55 26.54 34.27
N SER A 135 17.74 26.75 33.70
CA SER A 135 18.04 27.86 32.80
C SER A 135 18.65 27.37 31.46
N GLY A 136 18.73 28.27 30.50
CA GLY A 136 19.31 28.01 29.19
C GLY A 136 18.38 27.26 28.25
N HIS A 137 18.98 26.61 27.22
CA HIS A 137 18.24 25.80 26.26
C HIS A 137 17.82 24.47 26.87
N LEU A 138 16.50 24.24 26.96
CA LEU A 138 15.96 23.10 27.71
C LEU A 138 15.48 21.94 26.81
N LYS A 139 15.30 22.15 25.52
CA LYS A 139 14.89 21.09 24.58
C LYS A 139 15.85 19.89 24.63
N GLY A 140 15.29 18.72 24.80
CA GLY A 140 16.06 17.47 24.90
C GLY A 140 16.68 17.18 26.27
N LYS A 141 16.63 18.10 27.26
CA LYS A 141 17.11 17.89 28.62
C LYS A 141 16.10 17.10 29.46
N THR A 142 16.57 16.61 30.59
CA THR A 142 15.73 15.99 31.63
C THR A 142 15.52 16.97 32.79
N VAL A 143 14.37 16.89 33.42
CA VAL A 143 14.03 17.62 34.65
C VAL A 143 14.26 16.68 35.85
N PRO A 144 15.13 17.00 36.80
CA PRO A 144 15.24 16.25 38.04
C PRO A 144 14.05 16.52 38.94
N GLY A 145 13.73 15.57 39.82
CA GLY A 145 12.57 15.62 40.70
C GLY A 145 12.56 16.80 41.65
N GLU A 146 13.72 17.23 42.13
CA GLU A 146 13.89 18.42 42.98
C GLU A 146 13.40 19.73 42.35
N ASN A 147 13.37 19.77 40.99
CA ASN A 147 12.90 20.94 40.25
C ASN A 147 11.40 20.87 39.94
N ILE A 148 10.72 19.76 40.26
CA ILE A 148 9.27 19.61 40.07
C ILE A 148 8.52 20.45 41.12
N ARG A 149 7.68 21.37 40.67
CA ARG A 149 6.82 22.22 41.52
C ARG A 149 5.45 21.58 41.74
N SER A 150 4.83 21.12 40.70
CA SER A 150 3.52 20.46 40.79
C SER A 150 3.37 19.37 39.75
N VAL A 151 2.58 18.36 40.08
CA VAL A 151 2.15 17.27 39.22
C VAL A 151 0.65 17.22 39.30
N LYS A 152 -0.04 17.21 38.15
CA LYS A 152 -1.51 17.14 38.05
C LYS A 152 -1.92 15.84 37.39
N GLY A 153 -2.66 15.00 38.14
CA GLY A 153 -3.14 13.68 37.72
C GLY A 153 -2.17 12.53 38.00
N GLU A 154 -2.68 11.32 37.78
CA GLU A 154 -1.92 10.08 37.89
C GLU A 154 -1.58 9.54 36.52
N PHE A 155 -0.35 9.14 36.27
CA PHE A 155 0.12 8.61 35.01
C PHE A 155 1.36 7.72 35.18
N PRO A 156 1.55 6.72 34.30
CA PRO A 156 2.72 5.84 34.32
C PRO A 156 3.96 6.50 33.70
N ALA A 157 5.11 5.85 33.85
CA ALA A 157 6.29 6.14 33.03
C ALA A 157 5.95 5.98 31.53
N GLY A 158 6.55 6.81 30.68
CA GLY A 158 6.28 6.87 29.25
C GLY A 158 5.08 7.75 28.86
N ALA A 159 4.26 8.20 29.82
CA ALA A 159 3.11 9.04 29.54
C ALA A 159 3.50 10.38 28.89
N PRO A 160 2.72 10.86 27.90
CA PRO A 160 2.88 12.20 27.33
C PRO A 160 2.49 13.26 28.36
N LEU A 161 3.26 14.34 28.42
CA LEU A 161 3.08 15.41 29.41
C LEU A 161 2.93 16.78 28.74
N ILE A 162 2.16 17.64 29.39
CA ILE A 162 2.19 19.10 29.21
C ILE A 162 3.13 19.66 30.29
N LEU A 163 4.17 20.35 29.85
CA LEU A 163 5.17 20.94 30.72
C LEU A 163 4.95 22.44 30.85
N LEU A 164 4.96 22.95 32.09
CA LEU A 164 4.79 24.36 32.39
C LEU A 164 6.02 24.92 33.09
N LYS A 165 6.57 26.05 32.62
CA LYS A 165 7.68 26.76 33.28
C LYS A 165 7.57 28.28 33.08
N GLY A 166 7.05 28.98 34.08
CA GLY A 166 6.75 30.41 33.95
C GLY A 166 5.76 30.67 32.81
N THR A 167 6.16 31.48 31.82
CA THR A 167 5.38 31.76 30.60
C THR A 167 5.56 30.72 29.49
N LYS A 168 6.36 29.68 29.73
CA LYS A 168 6.65 28.65 28.74
C LYS A 168 5.80 27.40 28.93
N VAL A 169 5.36 26.84 27.83
CA VAL A 169 4.63 25.58 27.75
C VAL A 169 5.28 24.69 26.68
N GLY A 170 5.14 23.38 26.80
CA GLY A 170 5.61 22.45 25.77
C GLY A 170 5.37 21.00 26.10
N PRO A 171 5.60 20.09 25.14
CA PRO A 171 5.46 18.65 25.32
C PRO A 171 6.66 18.04 26.05
N GLY A 172 6.37 17.00 26.85
CA GLY A 172 7.37 16.16 27.50
C GLY A 172 6.91 14.71 27.60
N ILE A 173 7.77 13.89 28.20
CA ILE A 173 7.49 12.47 28.52
C ILE A 173 7.88 12.22 29.96
N ALA A 174 7.04 11.53 30.71
CA ALA A 174 7.32 11.02 32.04
C ALA A 174 8.40 9.93 31.98
N LEU A 175 9.46 10.05 32.74
CA LEU A 175 10.49 9.01 32.84
C LEU A 175 10.20 8.03 33.98
N VAL A 176 9.41 8.46 34.95
CA VAL A 176 8.94 7.69 36.12
C VAL A 176 7.43 7.94 36.29
N PRO A 177 6.72 7.09 37.06
CA PRO A 177 5.31 7.33 37.39
C PRO A 177 5.13 8.64 38.19
N SER A 178 3.93 9.23 38.10
CA SER A 178 3.62 10.52 38.74
C SER A 178 3.95 10.58 40.23
N GLY A 179 3.69 9.49 40.97
CA GLY A 179 3.96 9.39 42.41
C GLY A 179 5.46 9.40 42.80
N GLU A 180 6.32 9.04 41.86
CA GLU A 180 7.79 8.94 42.09
C GLU A 180 8.56 10.17 41.61
N MET A 181 7.89 11.11 40.93
CA MET A 181 8.57 12.20 40.23
C MET A 181 9.46 13.06 41.09
N ARG A 182 9.02 13.39 42.30
CA ARG A 182 9.76 14.32 43.18
C ARG A 182 11.07 13.74 43.74
N GLY A 183 11.14 12.42 43.85
CA GLY A 183 12.34 11.71 44.32
C GLY A 183 13.31 11.26 43.23
N ALA A 184 12.91 11.42 41.96
CA ALA A 184 13.66 10.88 40.83
C ALA A 184 14.83 11.78 40.43
N GLU A 185 15.99 11.19 40.15
CA GLU A 185 17.13 11.92 39.55
C GLU A 185 16.76 12.51 38.16
N LYS A 186 15.97 11.78 37.41
CA LYS A 186 15.46 12.16 36.09
C LYS A 186 13.96 11.87 36.03
N ALA A 187 13.12 12.88 36.24
CA ALA A 187 11.67 12.70 36.32
C ALA A 187 10.99 12.86 34.95
N VAL A 188 11.43 13.84 34.15
CA VAL A 188 10.76 14.20 32.89
C VAL A 188 11.78 14.43 31.79
N LYS A 189 11.45 14.00 30.55
CA LYS A 189 12.17 14.35 29.34
C LYS A 189 11.46 15.49 28.62
N ILE A 190 12.10 16.63 28.44
CA ILE A 190 11.58 17.79 27.70
C ILE A 190 11.73 17.52 26.20
N LYS A 191 10.63 17.51 25.46
CA LYS A 191 10.64 17.38 23.99
C LYS A 191 10.78 18.75 23.31
N ASP A 192 10.04 19.73 23.79
CA ASP A 192 10.12 21.13 23.40
C ASP A 192 9.62 22.02 24.55
N LEU A 193 9.97 23.32 24.56
CA LEU A 193 9.49 24.25 25.58
C LEU A 193 9.68 25.69 25.10
N ASN A 194 8.60 26.39 24.76
CA ASN A 194 8.63 27.73 24.21
C ASN A 194 7.61 28.63 24.93
N ASN A 195 7.75 29.94 24.76
CA ASN A 195 6.71 30.88 25.19
C ASN A 195 5.40 30.55 24.46
N VAL A 196 4.28 30.79 25.13
CA VAL A 196 2.96 30.65 24.52
C VAL A 196 2.87 31.58 23.31
N SER A 197 2.53 31.01 22.16
CA SER A 197 2.51 31.74 20.88
C SER A 197 1.20 32.51 20.65
N GLY A 198 0.15 32.19 21.43
CA GLY A 198 -1.19 32.74 21.21
C GLY A 198 -1.82 32.20 19.92
N MET A 199 -1.67 30.91 19.67
CA MET A 199 -2.24 30.26 18.49
C MET A 199 -3.73 30.61 18.33
N PRO A 200 -4.18 31.09 17.13
CA PRO A 200 -5.59 31.41 16.90
C PRO A 200 -6.47 30.17 17.07
N ILE A 201 -7.50 30.28 17.89
CA ILE A 201 -8.54 29.26 18.02
C ILE A 201 -9.54 29.45 16.89
N SER A 202 -9.62 28.48 16.00
CA SER A 202 -10.52 28.51 14.86
C SER A 202 -12.00 28.33 15.30
N PRO A 203 -12.97 28.88 14.54
CA PRO A 203 -14.37 28.57 14.75
C PRO A 203 -14.71 27.11 14.51
N ASP A 204 -15.93 26.69 14.85
CA ASP A 204 -16.43 25.36 14.48
C ASP A 204 -16.50 25.21 12.97
N SER A 205 -16.23 24.01 12.51
CA SER A 205 -16.15 23.71 11.09
C SER A 205 -16.52 22.24 10.83
N ASP A 206 -17.13 22.02 9.67
CA ASP A 206 -17.63 20.75 9.20
C ASP A 206 -17.26 20.51 7.72
N ARG A 207 -17.78 19.43 7.15
CA ARG A 207 -17.57 19.08 5.74
C ARG A 207 -18.07 20.16 4.79
N GLU A 208 -19.19 20.79 5.09
CA GLU A 208 -19.77 21.85 4.27
C GLU A 208 -18.91 23.11 4.29
N THR A 209 -18.42 23.49 5.45
CA THR A 209 -17.44 24.59 5.63
C THR A 209 -16.16 24.32 4.84
N PHE A 210 -15.63 23.10 4.92
CA PHE A 210 -14.43 22.71 4.17
C PHE A 210 -14.64 22.78 2.65
N VAL A 211 -15.78 22.26 2.16
CA VAL A 211 -16.14 22.36 0.74
C VAL A 211 -16.34 23.80 0.32
N ALA A 212 -17.02 24.62 1.13
CA ALA A 212 -17.24 26.02 0.83
C ALA A 212 -15.92 26.81 0.73
N ALA A 213 -15.01 26.61 1.69
CA ALA A 213 -13.69 27.23 1.71
C ALA A 213 -12.82 26.88 0.46
N ASN A 214 -13.04 25.72 -0.11
CA ASN A 214 -12.23 25.18 -1.22
C ASN A 214 -12.99 25.11 -2.56
N ARG A 215 -14.20 25.62 -2.64
CA ARG A 215 -15.10 25.43 -3.80
C ARG A 215 -14.49 25.87 -5.13
N ARG A 216 -13.79 27.00 -5.16
CA ARG A 216 -13.14 27.48 -6.38
C ARG A 216 -12.08 26.48 -6.86
N HIS A 217 -11.17 26.12 -5.98
CA HIS A 217 -10.08 25.17 -6.26
C HIS A 217 -10.63 23.82 -6.74
N LEU A 218 -11.62 23.25 -6.04
CA LEU A 218 -12.25 21.97 -6.41
C LEU A 218 -12.89 22.00 -7.79
N LYS A 219 -13.55 23.09 -8.16
CA LYS A 219 -14.11 23.27 -9.50
C LYS A 219 -13.02 23.43 -10.57
N ASP A 220 -11.90 24.04 -10.24
CA ASP A 220 -10.80 24.26 -11.18
C ASP A 220 -10.11 22.93 -11.50
N ILE A 221 -9.78 22.11 -10.49
CA ILE A 221 -9.16 20.80 -10.69
C ILE A 221 -10.12 19.82 -11.39
N GLU A 222 -11.42 19.88 -11.10
CA GLU A 222 -12.43 19.10 -11.84
C GLU A 222 -12.47 19.46 -13.32
N ARG A 223 -12.53 20.77 -13.64
CA ARG A 223 -12.55 21.25 -15.02
C ARG A 223 -11.31 20.84 -15.78
N ALA A 224 -10.14 20.95 -15.16
CA ALA A 224 -8.88 20.52 -15.75
C ALA A 224 -8.87 19.01 -16.04
N ALA A 225 -9.23 18.18 -15.06
CA ALA A 225 -9.28 16.73 -15.23
C ALA A 225 -10.32 16.28 -16.27
N ALA A 226 -11.50 16.92 -16.28
CA ALA A 226 -12.54 16.65 -17.28
C ALA A 226 -12.10 17.07 -18.70
N SER A 227 -11.35 18.18 -18.84
CA SER A 227 -10.80 18.60 -20.13
C SER A 227 -9.77 17.58 -20.65
N GLU A 228 -8.83 17.13 -19.81
CA GLU A 228 -7.85 16.09 -20.19
C GLU A 228 -8.55 14.83 -20.72
N ILE A 229 -9.63 14.36 -20.05
CA ILE A 229 -10.40 13.21 -20.52
C ILE A 229 -11.06 13.52 -21.88
N ARG A 230 -11.78 14.64 -21.98
CA ARG A 230 -12.52 15.03 -23.20
C ARG A 230 -11.61 15.14 -24.39
N ASP A 231 -10.47 15.79 -24.23
CA ASP A 231 -9.50 15.99 -25.30
C ASP A 231 -8.88 14.67 -25.77
N PHE A 232 -8.63 13.76 -24.82
CA PHE A 232 -8.08 12.44 -25.17
C PHE A 232 -9.08 11.56 -25.93
N ILE A 233 -10.37 11.57 -25.54
CA ILE A 233 -11.38 10.66 -26.14
C ILE A 233 -12.03 11.21 -27.41
N ARG A 234 -11.84 12.48 -27.75
CA ARG A 234 -12.53 13.22 -28.83
C ARG A 234 -12.52 12.46 -30.15
N ASP A 235 -11.37 11.99 -30.59
CA ASP A 235 -11.18 11.36 -31.90
C ASP A 235 -10.99 9.83 -31.78
N ARG A 236 -11.40 9.25 -30.65
CA ARG A 236 -11.24 7.83 -30.37
C ARG A 236 -12.54 7.07 -30.51
N LYS A 237 -12.42 5.84 -31.01
CA LYS A 237 -13.57 4.95 -31.26
C LYS A 237 -13.70 3.85 -30.20
N GLU A 238 -12.67 3.66 -29.37
CA GLU A 238 -12.68 2.66 -28.31
C GLU A 238 -13.73 3.02 -27.25
N PRO A 239 -14.46 2.04 -26.71
CA PRO A 239 -15.37 2.25 -25.59
C PRO A 239 -14.64 2.88 -24.40
N VAL A 240 -15.28 3.86 -23.76
CA VAL A 240 -14.77 4.49 -22.54
C VAL A 240 -15.45 3.85 -21.33
N THR A 241 -14.67 3.31 -20.44
CA THR A 241 -15.08 2.62 -19.22
C THR A 241 -14.46 3.27 -17.98
N ALA A 242 -14.90 2.88 -16.78
CA ALA A 242 -14.25 3.29 -15.53
C ALA A 242 -13.93 2.08 -14.65
N SER A 243 -12.73 2.01 -14.12
CA SER A 243 -12.37 1.03 -13.08
C SER A 243 -12.93 1.52 -11.73
N PHE A 244 -13.91 0.79 -11.19
CA PHE A 244 -14.60 1.18 -9.96
C PHE A 244 -14.42 0.13 -8.87
N SER A 245 -13.43 0.33 -8.01
CA SER A 245 -13.07 -0.61 -6.93
C SER A 245 -13.85 -0.40 -5.63
N GLY A 246 -14.77 0.55 -5.57
CA GLY A 246 -15.43 0.97 -4.34
C GLY A 246 -14.60 1.86 -3.42
N GLY A 247 -13.36 2.20 -3.79
CA GLY A 247 -12.50 3.12 -3.06
C GLY A 247 -12.70 4.58 -3.47
N LYS A 248 -12.35 5.52 -2.57
CA LYS A 248 -12.51 6.98 -2.75
C LYS A 248 -11.88 7.53 -4.03
N ASP A 249 -10.70 7.04 -4.39
CA ASP A 249 -9.95 7.56 -5.53
C ASP A 249 -10.60 7.13 -6.85
N SER A 250 -11.09 5.89 -6.96
CA SER A 250 -11.88 5.42 -8.10
C SER A 250 -13.25 6.11 -8.18
N LEU A 251 -13.87 6.43 -7.04
CA LEU A 251 -15.11 7.19 -6.98
C LEU A 251 -14.94 8.62 -7.50
N ALA A 252 -13.86 9.29 -7.10
CA ALA A 252 -13.56 10.64 -7.59
C ALA A 252 -13.27 10.64 -9.09
N ALA A 253 -12.46 9.70 -9.58
CA ALA A 253 -12.18 9.56 -11.01
C ALA A 253 -13.44 9.28 -11.83
N LEU A 254 -14.33 8.41 -11.33
CA LEU A 254 -15.65 8.16 -11.93
C LEU A 254 -16.52 9.43 -11.92
N GLY A 255 -16.53 10.18 -10.80
CA GLY A 255 -17.26 11.44 -10.71
C GLY A 255 -16.83 12.44 -11.77
N VAL A 256 -15.51 12.58 -12.02
CA VAL A 256 -14.98 13.40 -13.11
C VAL A 256 -15.42 12.87 -14.47
N LEU A 257 -15.32 11.56 -14.71
CA LEU A 257 -15.75 10.95 -15.98
C LEU A 257 -17.22 11.22 -16.28
N LEU A 258 -18.10 11.12 -15.26
CA LEU A 258 -19.54 11.36 -15.41
C LEU A 258 -19.88 12.79 -15.82
N THR A 259 -18.98 13.76 -15.64
CA THR A 259 -19.14 15.12 -16.20
C THR A 259 -18.86 15.20 -17.71
N VAL A 260 -18.19 14.18 -18.27
CA VAL A 260 -17.81 14.10 -19.69
C VAL A 260 -18.66 13.07 -20.43
N LYS A 261 -18.94 11.93 -19.81
CA LYS A 261 -19.71 10.80 -20.37
C LYS A 261 -20.72 10.29 -19.35
N LYS A 262 -22.00 10.30 -19.69
CA LYS A 262 -23.10 10.01 -18.75
C LYS A 262 -23.25 8.53 -18.37
N ASP A 263 -22.87 7.61 -19.26
CA ASP A 263 -23.19 6.17 -19.17
C ASP A 263 -21.98 5.27 -19.46
N PRO A 264 -20.83 5.45 -18.77
CA PRO A 264 -19.69 4.55 -18.95
C PRO A 264 -20.01 3.18 -18.36
N ASP A 265 -19.50 2.11 -19.00
CA ASP A 265 -19.46 0.79 -18.35
C ASP A 265 -18.48 0.84 -17.16
N LEU A 266 -18.91 0.35 -16.01
CA LEU A 266 -18.05 0.22 -14.83
C LEU A 266 -17.41 -1.16 -14.80
N LEU A 267 -16.11 -1.21 -14.57
CA LEU A 267 -15.34 -2.43 -14.43
C LEU A 267 -15.02 -2.66 -12.95
N PHE A 268 -15.54 -3.74 -12.38
CA PHE A 268 -15.25 -4.16 -11.02
C PHE A 268 -14.60 -5.55 -11.02
N VAL A 269 -13.53 -5.72 -10.27
CA VAL A 269 -12.89 -7.02 -10.07
C VAL A 269 -13.23 -7.52 -8.67
N ASP A 270 -14.03 -8.56 -8.63
CA ASP A 270 -14.32 -9.32 -7.44
C ASP A 270 -13.22 -10.39 -7.28
N THR A 271 -12.29 -10.14 -6.39
CA THR A 271 -11.16 -11.05 -6.13
C THR A 271 -11.53 -12.20 -5.19
N GLY A 272 -12.75 -12.19 -4.62
CA GLY A 272 -13.18 -13.08 -3.55
C GLY A 272 -12.61 -12.70 -2.18
N LEU A 273 -11.96 -11.54 -2.07
CA LEU A 273 -11.29 -11.06 -0.87
C LEU A 273 -11.73 -9.63 -0.48
N GLU A 274 -12.73 -9.10 -1.11
CA GLU A 274 -13.31 -7.81 -0.76
C GLU A 274 -14.11 -7.90 0.54
N PHE A 275 -14.15 -6.79 1.29
CA PHE A 275 -15.11 -6.66 2.39
C PHE A 275 -16.54 -6.72 1.87
N PRO A 276 -17.47 -7.37 2.60
CA PRO A 276 -18.89 -7.44 2.22
C PRO A 276 -19.49 -6.06 1.92
N GLU A 277 -19.17 -5.05 2.73
CA GLU A 277 -19.62 -3.66 2.56
C GLU A 277 -19.15 -3.04 1.24
N THR A 278 -17.96 -3.44 0.77
CA THR A 278 -17.45 -2.95 -0.51
C THR A 278 -18.26 -3.50 -1.68
N VAL A 279 -18.56 -4.80 -1.66
CA VAL A 279 -19.38 -5.44 -2.71
C VAL A 279 -20.78 -4.85 -2.72
N GLU A 280 -21.41 -4.74 -1.54
CA GLU A 280 -22.75 -4.15 -1.38
C GLU A 280 -22.78 -2.69 -1.83
N TYR A 281 -21.76 -1.91 -1.44
CA TYR A 281 -21.65 -0.51 -1.85
C TYR A 281 -21.56 -0.36 -3.37
N VAL A 282 -20.71 -1.16 -4.03
CA VAL A 282 -20.57 -1.13 -5.50
C VAL A 282 -21.90 -1.46 -6.17
N ASP A 283 -22.59 -2.51 -5.75
CA ASP A 283 -23.87 -2.93 -6.32
C ASP A 283 -24.97 -1.88 -6.10
N ARG A 284 -25.01 -1.28 -4.91
CA ARG A 284 -25.96 -0.19 -4.57
C ARG A 284 -25.69 1.06 -5.39
N PHE A 285 -24.41 1.48 -5.48
CA PHE A 285 -24.01 2.65 -6.25
C PHE A 285 -24.41 2.54 -7.71
N VAL A 286 -24.17 1.38 -8.32
CA VAL A 286 -24.52 1.10 -9.73
C VAL A 286 -26.02 1.19 -9.95
N ARG A 287 -26.84 0.59 -9.08
CA ARG A 287 -28.31 0.65 -9.18
C ARG A 287 -28.85 2.07 -9.06
N GLU A 288 -28.38 2.80 -8.03
CA GLU A 288 -28.85 4.16 -7.76
C GLU A 288 -28.52 5.14 -8.90
N ASN A 289 -27.36 4.94 -9.54
CA ASN A 289 -26.91 5.79 -10.65
C ASN A 289 -27.29 5.23 -12.04
N ARG A 290 -28.00 4.10 -12.11
CA ARG A 290 -28.42 3.44 -13.36
C ARG A 290 -27.27 3.17 -14.33
N LEU A 291 -26.11 2.81 -13.80
CA LEU A 291 -24.91 2.49 -14.58
C LEU A 291 -24.84 0.99 -14.88
N ARG A 292 -24.06 0.61 -15.88
CA ARG A 292 -23.81 -0.79 -16.22
C ARG A 292 -22.53 -1.28 -15.54
N LEU A 293 -22.64 -2.36 -14.78
CA LEU A 293 -21.52 -3.00 -14.11
C LEU A 293 -21.08 -4.26 -14.84
N ARG A 294 -19.80 -4.35 -15.15
CA ARG A 294 -19.14 -5.58 -15.58
C ARG A 294 -18.27 -6.11 -14.46
N LYS A 295 -18.60 -7.28 -13.94
CA LYS A 295 -17.87 -7.94 -12.85
C LYS A 295 -16.93 -9.01 -13.42
N ALA A 296 -15.63 -8.85 -13.20
CA ALA A 296 -14.64 -9.92 -13.37
C ALA A 296 -14.49 -10.65 -12.02
N LYS A 297 -14.69 -11.96 -11.99
CA LYS A 297 -14.66 -12.76 -10.77
C LYS A 297 -13.45 -13.68 -10.75
N ALA A 298 -12.70 -13.68 -9.66
CA ALA A 298 -11.62 -14.63 -9.40
C ALA A 298 -12.11 -15.92 -8.71
N GLY A 299 -13.29 -15.87 -8.07
CA GLY A 299 -13.80 -16.97 -7.28
C GLY A 299 -12.85 -17.35 -6.14
N ASP A 300 -12.52 -18.61 -6.03
CA ASP A 300 -11.64 -19.18 -5.00
C ASP A 300 -10.13 -19.23 -5.39
N ALA A 301 -9.75 -18.52 -6.46
CA ALA A 301 -8.39 -18.57 -7.00
C ALA A 301 -7.30 -18.23 -5.95
N PHE A 302 -7.59 -17.38 -4.97
CA PHE A 302 -6.65 -17.09 -3.89
C PHE A 302 -6.36 -18.35 -3.06
N TRP A 303 -7.41 -18.98 -2.53
CA TRP A 303 -7.28 -20.13 -1.63
C TRP A 303 -6.74 -21.38 -2.33
N LYS A 304 -7.02 -21.55 -3.63
CA LYS A 304 -6.42 -22.63 -4.45
C LYS A 304 -4.92 -22.48 -4.66
N ASN A 305 -4.39 -21.27 -4.55
CA ASN A 305 -3.00 -20.99 -4.89
C ASN A 305 -2.14 -20.60 -3.67
N VAL A 306 -2.74 -20.29 -2.53
CA VAL A 306 -2.00 -19.78 -1.37
C VAL A 306 -1.03 -20.82 -0.79
N ASP A 307 -1.36 -22.09 -0.82
CA ASP A 307 -0.46 -23.16 -0.34
C ASP A 307 0.75 -23.34 -1.25
N THR A 308 0.58 -23.11 -2.57
CA THR A 308 1.67 -23.18 -3.54
C THR A 308 2.65 -22.01 -3.41
N PHE A 309 2.13 -20.78 -3.20
CA PHE A 309 2.95 -19.56 -3.21
C PHE A 309 3.25 -19.02 -1.81
N GLY A 310 2.56 -19.49 -0.80
CA GLY A 310 2.60 -18.96 0.55
C GLY A 310 1.92 -17.58 0.66
N PRO A 311 2.00 -16.93 1.83
CA PRO A 311 1.42 -15.62 2.06
C PRO A 311 1.89 -14.60 1.02
N PRO A 312 0.97 -13.79 0.46
CA PRO A 312 1.38 -12.67 -0.39
C PRO A 312 2.14 -11.63 0.44
N ALA A 313 3.08 -10.94 -0.19
CA ALA A 313 3.88 -9.93 0.47
C ALA A 313 3.86 -8.60 -0.29
N LYS A 314 4.34 -7.51 0.32
CA LYS A 314 4.45 -6.19 -0.33
C LYS A 314 5.33 -6.24 -1.58
N ASP A 315 6.35 -7.07 -1.56
CA ASP A 315 7.29 -7.35 -2.65
C ASP A 315 6.99 -8.64 -3.42
N PHE A 316 5.92 -9.37 -3.03
CA PHE A 316 5.49 -10.61 -3.68
C PHE A 316 3.95 -10.65 -3.83
N ARG A 317 3.42 -9.82 -4.71
CA ARG A 317 1.98 -9.62 -4.92
C ARG A 317 1.40 -10.58 -5.95
N TRP A 318 1.66 -11.87 -5.82
CA TRP A 318 1.12 -12.90 -6.71
C TRP A 318 -0.42 -12.87 -6.75
N CYS A 319 -1.05 -12.63 -5.60
CA CYS A 319 -2.51 -12.53 -5.48
C CYS A 319 -3.10 -11.47 -6.42
N CYS A 320 -2.47 -10.29 -6.54
CA CYS A 320 -2.94 -9.25 -7.46
C CYS A 320 -2.86 -9.71 -8.94
N LYS A 321 -1.85 -10.51 -9.31
CA LYS A 321 -1.72 -11.03 -10.67
C LYS A 321 -2.79 -12.08 -10.97
N VAL A 322 -3.01 -12.99 -10.04
CA VAL A 322 -3.95 -14.12 -10.20
C VAL A 322 -5.40 -13.67 -10.02
N CYS A 323 -5.71 -12.99 -8.90
CA CYS A 323 -7.09 -12.71 -8.53
C CYS A 323 -7.63 -11.39 -9.11
N LYS A 324 -6.76 -10.48 -9.56
CA LYS A 324 -7.18 -9.19 -10.11
C LYS A 324 -6.87 -9.05 -11.59
N LEU A 325 -5.58 -9.16 -11.97
CA LEU A 325 -5.16 -8.89 -13.35
C LEU A 325 -5.56 -10.00 -14.31
N GLY A 326 -5.59 -11.26 -13.90
CA GLY A 326 -6.10 -12.37 -14.72
C GLY A 326 -7.57 -12.16 -15.12
N PRO A 327 -8.48 -12.11 -14.15
CA PRO A 327 -9.91 -11.93 -14.41
C PRO A 327 -10.26 -10.67 -15.21
N ILE A 328 -9.63 -9.52 -14.91
CA ILE A 328 -9.88 -8.29 -15.67
C ILE A 328 -9.38 -8.37 -17.11
N THR A 329 -8.24 -9.03 -17.33
CA THR A 329 -7.69 -9.23 -18.68
C THR A 329 -8.59 -10.13 -19.51
N ASP A 330 -9.13 -11.18 -18.92
CA ASP A 330 -10.10 -12.07 -19.60
C ASP A 330 -11.37 -11.30 -19.95
N MET A 331 -11.96 -10.58 -18.99
CA MET A 331 -13.17 -9.79 -19.21
C MET A 331 -12.97 -8.73 -20.32
N ILE A 332 -11.87 -7.96 -20.27
CA ILE A 332 -11.60 -6.93 -21.28
C ILE A 332 -11.37 -7.57 -22.66
N SER A 333 -10.66 -8.70 -22.73
CA SER A 333 -10.42 -9.37 -24.01
C SER A 333 -11.70 -9.92 -24.63
N ARG A 334 -12.65 -10.40 -23.82
CA ARG A 334 -13.94 -10.93 -24.25
C ARG A 334 -14.91 -9.80 -24.63
N ASP A 335 -15.07 -8.81 -23.74
CA ASP A 335 -16.12 -7.78 -23.86
C ASP A 335 -15.68 -6.58 -24.72
N PHE A 336 -14.36 -6.35 -24.81
CA PHE A 336 -13.76 -5.24 -25.57
C PHE A 336 -12.61 -5.73 -26.47
N PRO A 337 -12.87 -6.60 -27.45
CA PRO A 337 -11.82 -7.23 -28.28
C PRO A 337 -10.97 -6.23 -29.07
N ARG A 338 -11.53 -5.04 -29.38
CA ARG A 338 -10.82 -3.93 -30.04
C ARG A 338 -10.16 -2.97 -29.07
N GLY A 339 -10.18 -3.28 -27.77
CA GLY A 339 -9.62 -2.46 -26.69
C GLY A 339 -10.64 -1.52 -26.05
N THR A 340 -10.25 -0.95 -24.92
CA THR A 340 -11.04 0.02 -24.16
C THR A 340 -10.14 1.11 -23.56
N ILE A 341 -10.69 2.31 -23.43
CA ILE A 341 -10.12 3.40 -22.65
C ILE A 341 -10.76 3.34 -21.27
N THR A 342 -9.95 3.11 -20.23
CA THR A 342 -10.45 2.96 -18.85
C THR A 342 -9.98 4.11 -17.98
N VAL A 343 -10.90 4.84 -17.38
CA VAL A 343 -10.58 5.86 -16.38
C VAL A 343 -10.32 5.18 -15.02
N GLU A 344 -9.16 5.46 -14.42
CA GLU A 344 -8.69 4.87 -13.17
C GLU A 344 -8.36 5.93 -12.11
N GLY A 345 -8.59 5.58 -10.84
CA GLY A 345 -8.33 6.44 -9.69
C GLY A 345 -6.89 6.34 -9.15
N ASN A 346 -5.88 6.17 -10.00
CA ASN A 346 -4.51 6.11 -9.54
C ASN A 346 -3.98 7.50 -9.15
N ARG A 347 -3.31 7.62 -7.97
CA ARG A 347 -2.68 8.86 -7.51
C ARG A 347 -1.17 8.71 -7.31
N MET A 348 -0.42 9.77 -7.61
CA MET A 348 1.04 9.83 -7.47
C MET A 348 1.48 9.71 -5.99
N LEU A 349 0.70 10.28 -5.07
CA LEU A 349 0.98 10.28 -3.63
C LEU A 349 0.64 8.95 -2.92
N GLU A 350 0.02 8.00 -3.62
CA GLU A 350 -0.41 6.73 -3.01
C GLU A 350 0.75 5.75 -2.75
N SER A 351 1.77 5.78 -3.61
CA SER A 351 2.97 4.95 -3.43
C SER A 351 4.12 5.42 -4.30
N PHE A 352 5.35 5.06 -3.90
CA PHE A 352 6.56 5.34 -4.70
C PHE A 352 6.45 4.79 -6.14
N ALA A 353 5.90 3.58 -6.31
CA ALA A 353 5.71 2.97 -7.62
C ALA A 353 4.76 3.79 -8.53
N ARG A 354 3.85 4.58 -7.95
CA ARG A 354 2.92 5.44 -8.68
C ARG A 354 3.39 6.90 -8.82
N SER A 355 4.47 7.29 -8.15
CA SER A 355 4.96 8.70 -8.15
C SER A 355 5.25 9.26 -9.54
N LYS A 356 5.48 8.40 -10.53
CA LYS A 356 5.78 8.77 -11.93
C LYS A 356 4.62 8.45 -12.89
N ILE A 357 3.42 8.13 -12.39
CA ILE A 357 2.31 7.76 -13.26
C ILE A 357 1.86 8.97 -14.10
N GLY A 358 1.80 8.78 -15.42
CA GLY A 358 1.30 9.78 -16.35
C GLY A 358 -0.23 9.77 -16.45
N PHE A 359 -0.78 10.77 -17.15
CA PHE A 359 -2.21 10.81 -17.45
C PHE A 359 -2.65 9.56 -18.22
N VAL A 360 -1.86 9.15 -19.20
CA VAL A 360 -2.06 7.91 -19.97
C VAL A 360 -1.08 6.85 -19.50
N SER A 361 -1.56 5.66 -19.24
CA SER A 361 -0.72 4.51 -18.91
C SER A 361 -1.21 3.22 -19.56
N LYS A 362 -0.31 2.25 -19.74
CA LYS A 362 -0.60 0.92 -20.27
C LYS A 362 0.01 -0.13 -19.34
N SER A 363 -0.74 -1.19 -19.09
CA SER A 363 -0.27 -2.33 -18.30
C SER A 363 0.19 -3.46 -19.21
N PRO A 364 1.38 -4.05 -18.99
CA PRO A 364 1.79 -5.23 -19.73
C PRO A 364 0.92 -6.46 -19.42
N PHE A 365 0.18 -6.42 -18.31
CA PHE A 365 -0.71 -7.50 -17.88
C PHE A 365 -2.13 -7.37 -18.44
N VAL A 366 -2.53 -6.19 -18.93
CA VAL A 366 -3.85 -5.94 -19.52
C VAL A 366 -3.67 -5.30 -20.91
N PRO A 367 -3.41 -6.11 -21.96
CA PRO A 367 -2.93 -5.60 -23.25
C PRO A 367 -3.93 -4.73 -23.99
N ASN A 368 -5.23 -4.98 -23.85
CA ASN A 368 -6.30 -4.29 -24.59
C ASN A 368 -6.87 -3.08 -23.81
N GLN A 369 -6.13 -2.57 -22.83
CA GLN A 369 -6.53 -1.43 -22.01
C GLN A 369 -5.57 -0.25 -22.19
N THR A 370 -6.14 0.92 -22.41
CA THR A 370 -5.45 2.21 -22.24
C THR A 370 -6.04 2.88 -21.01
N ALA A 371 -5.27 3.05 -19.96
CA ALA A 371 -5.72 3.66 -18.72
C ALA A 371 -5.50 5.18 -18.72
N LEU A 372 -6.51 5.94 -18.27
CA LEU A 372 -6.44 7.38 -18.02
C LEU A 372 -6.50 7.63 -16.51
N ASN A 373 -5.59 8.45 -16.00
CA ASN A 373 -5.43 8.76 -14.59
C ASN A 373 -5.72 10.26 -14.31
N PRO A 374 -6.98 10.71 -14.39
CA PRO A 374 -7.32 12.14 -14.33
C PRO A 374 -7.06 12.76 -12.95
N VAL A 375 -7.14 11.97 -11.88
CA VAL A 375 -6.92 12.42 -10.50
C VAL A 375 -5.50 12.14 -9.99
N ARG A 376 -4.55 11.83 -10.88
CA ARG A 376 -3.18 11.39 -10.52
C ARG A 376 -2.43 12.35 -9.61
N ALA A 377 -2.64 13.65 -9.77
CA ALA A 377 -1.97 14.68 -8.99
C ALA A 377 -2.78 15.18 -7.79
N TRP A 378 -3.99 14.65 -7.58
CA TRP A 378 -4.84 15.10 -6.48
C TRP A 378 -4.37 14.54 -5.13
N THR A 379 -4.42 15.37 -4.10
CA THR A 379 -4.21 14.98 -2.70
C THR A 379 -5.44 14.28 -2.13
N SER A 380 -5.29 13.60 -1.00
CA SER A 380 -6.43 12.99 -0.28
C SER A 380 -7.49 14.02 0.12
N SER A 381 -7.09 15.24 0.50
CA SER A 381 -8.03 16.32 0.81
C SER A 381 -8.83 16.77 -0.41
N GLU A 382 -8.19 16.85 -1.58
CA GLU A 382 -8.87 17.18 -2.84
C GLU A 382 -9.86 16.08 -3.26
N ILE A 383 -9.49 14.81 -3.11
CA ILE A 383 -10.39 13.66 -3.34
C ILE A 383 -11.62 13.77 -2.45
N TRP A 384 -11.45 13.93 -1.13
CA TRP A 384 -12.57 14.03 -0.20
C TRP A 384 -13.41 15.28 -0.41
N GLY A 385 -12.77 16.44 -0.60
CA GLY A 385 -13.45 17.68 -0.92
C GLY A 385 -14.30 17.57 -2.18
N TYR A 386 -13.78 16.91 -3.21
CA TYR A 386 -14.51 16.67 -4.45
C TYR A 386 -15.71 15.73 -4.25
N ILE A 387 -15.52 14.60 -3.54
CA ILE A 387 -16.59 13.65 -3.22
C ILE A 387 -17.74 14.38 -2.48
N TRP A 388 -17.42 15.19 -1.48
CA TRP A 388 -18.42 15.96 -0.72
C TRP A 388 -19.05 17.08 -1.54
N MET A 389 -18.26 17.82 -2.33
CA MET A 389 -18.78 18.86 -3.23
C MET A 389 -19.80 18.30 -4.22
N ARG A 390 -19.56 17.12 -4.74
CA ARG A 390 -20.44 16.41 -5.67
C ARG A 390 -21.50 15.56 -4.99
N LYS A 391 -21.52 15.53 -3.65
CA LYS A 391 -22.44 14.71 -2.83
C LYS A 391 -22.45 13.24 -3.24
N LEU A 392 -21.27 12.71 -3.64
CA LEU A 392 -21.13 11.31 -4.02
C LEU A 392 -21.21 10.45 -2.75
N LYS A 393 -22.05 9.42 -2.79
CA LYS A 393 -22.10 8.43 -1.73
C LYS A 393 -20.84 7.57 -1.79
N TYR A 394 -20.10 7.47 -0.69
CA TYR A 394 -18.85 6.70 -0.60
C TYR A 394 -19.03 5.44 0.26
N ASN A 395 -18.04 4.56 0.21
CA ASN A 395 -18.04 3.30 0.95
C ASN A 395 -18.02 3.57 2.47
N PRO A 396 -18.93 2.94 3.25
CA PRO A 396 -19.07 3.19 4.69
C PRO A 396 -17.83 2.80 5.52
N LEU A 397 -16.97 1.94 5.02
CA LEU A 397 -15.74 1.55 5.72
C LEU A 397 -14.79 2.73 5.99
N TYR A 398 -14.90 3.83 5.25
CA TYR A 398 -14.14 5.05 5.55
C TYR A 398 -14.54 5.72 6.87
N GLU A 399 -15.77 5.49 7.35
CA GLU A 399 -16.23 5.93 8.68
C GLU A 399 -15.79 4.97 9.81
N ARG A 400 -15.26 3.78 9.44
CA ARG A 400 -14.78 2.73 10.34
C ARG A 400 -13.25 2.71 10.45
N ASP A 401 -12.60 3.85 10.30
CA ASP A 401 -11.15 4.09 10.40
C ASP A 401 -10.29 3.32 9.38
N PHE A 402 -10.80 3.09 8.17
CA PHE A 402 -9.97 2.65 7.04
C PHE A 402 -9.48 3.86 6.23
N GLU A 403 -8.16 3.98 6.05
CA GLU A 403 -7.57 5.01 5.18
C GLU A 403 -7.74 4.66 3.70
N ARG A 404 -7.63 3.36 3.41
CA ARG A 404 -7.80 2.79 2.08
C ARG A 404 -8.61 1.51 2.13
N ILE A 405 -9.40 1.27 1.09
CA ILE A 405 -10.19 0.06 0.96
C ILE A 405 -9.55 -0.84 -0.08
N GLY A 406 -9.35 -2.10 0.27
CA GLY A 406 -8.77 -3.16 -0.56
C GLY A 406 -9.24 -4.52 -0.08
N CYS A 407 -8.48 -5.59 -0.41
CA CYS A 407 -8.74 -6.92 0.12
C CYS A 407 -8.54 -6.96 1.65
N TYR A 408 -9.38 -7.70 2.38
CA TYR A 408 -9.32 -7.77 3.85
C TYR A 408 -7.99 -8.36 4.39
N LEU A 409 -7.29 -9.19 3.60
CA LEU A 409 -5.99 -9.80 3.93
C LEU A 409 -4.80 -9.14 3.20
N CYS A 410 -4.92 -7.92 2.73
CA CYS A 410 -3.91 -7.29 1.88
C CYS A 410 -2.58 -7.10 2.62
N ALA A 411 -1.50 -7.73 2.14
CA ALA A 411 -0.15 -7.53 2.69
C ALA A 411 0.33 -6.06 2.66
N SER A 412 -0.30 -5.21 1.83
CA SER A 412 0.04 -3.79 1.74
C SER A 412 -0.75 -2.89 2.69
N CYS A 413 -1.70 -3.43 3.45
CA CYS A 413 -2.34 -2.67 4.52
C CYS A 413 -1.36 -2.42 5.68
N LEU A 414 -1.71 -1.48 6.55
CA LEU A 414 -1.01 -1.28 7.82
C LEU A 414 -1.42 -2.36 8.82
N SER A 415 -0.59 -2.60 9.84
CA SER A 415 -0.98 -3.53 10.92
C SER A 415 -2.19 -3.01 11.66
N SER A 416 -2.29 -1.70 11.89
CA SER A 416 -3.46 -1.04 12.44
C SER A 416 -4.75 -1.31 11.65
N GLU A 417 -4.70 -1.26 10.31
CA GLU A 417 -5.86 -1.58 9.45
C GLU A 417 -6.20 -3.07 9.52
N TRP A 418 -5.19 -3.95 9.56
CA TRP A 418 -5.42 -5.38 9.69
C TRP A 418 -6.05 -5.73 11.04
N ARG A 419 -5.56 -5.13 12.16
CA ARG A 419 -6.19 -5.27 13.48
C ARG A 419 -7.62 -4.70 13.50
N ASN A 420 -7.85 -3.58 12.81
CA ASN A 420 -9.18 -3.03 12.63
C ASN A 420 -10.12 -4.00 11.86
N THR A 421 -9.60 -4.73 10.88
CA THR A 421 -10.33 -5.82 10.22
C THR A 421 -10.78 -6.89 11.22
N GLY A 422 -9.92 -7.33 12.14
CA GLY A 422 -10.26 -8.29 13.19
C GLY A 422 -11.37 -7.81 14.11
N ARG A 423 -11.43 -6.49 14.39
CA ARG A 423 -12.50 -5.89 15.21
C ARG A 423 -13.85 -5.86 14.49
N ILE A 424 -13.86 -5.65 13.18
CA ILE A 424 -15.09 -5.48 12.39
C ILE A 424 -15.56 -6.80 11.78
N HIS A 425 -14.63 -7.63 11.33
CA HIS A 425 -14.86 -8.92 10.68
C HIS A 425 -13.99 -10.01 11.30
N PRO A 426 -14.30 -10.45 12.53
CA PRO A 426 -13.50 -11.46 13.22
C PRO A 426 -13.36 -12.76 12.44
N ASP A 427 -14.41 -13.18 11.71
CA ASP A 427 -14.38 -14.42 10.91
C ASP A 427 -13.38 -14.33 9.74
N LEU A 428 -13.38 -13.21 9.01
CA LEU A 428 -12.43 -12.98 7.90
C LEU A 428 -11.00 -12.85 8.42
N TYR A 429 -10.83 -12.15 9.53
CA TYR A 429 -9.56 -12.01 10.21
C TYR A 429 -9.05 -13.36 10.71
N GLY A 430 -9.88 -14.11 11.47
CA GLY A 430 -9.53 -15.41 12.05
C GLY A 430 -9.10 -16.40 10.98
N ARG A 431 -9.87 -16.55 9.91
CA ARG A 431 -9.51 -17.44 8.80
C ARG A 431 -8.11 -17.17 8.23
N TRP A 432 -7.72 -15.88 8.14
CA TRP A 432 -6.40 -15.52 7.62
C TRP A 432 -5.31 -15.71 8.68
N GLU A 433 -5.59 -15.40 9.93
CA GLU A 433 -4.66 -15.58 11.05
C GLU A 433 -4.38 -17.07 11.30
N ASP A 434 -5.40 -17.93 11.23
CA ASP A 434 -5.25 -19.40 11.33
C ASP A 434 -4.34 -19.94 10.23
N TYR A 435 -4.54 -19.48 8.98
CA TYR A 435 -3.68 -19.85 7.87
C TYR A 435 -2.23 -19.42 8.12
N LEU A 436 -2.00 -18.18 8.55
CA LEU A 436 -0.65 -17.66 8.82
C LEU A 436 0.03 -18.42 9.96
N SER A 437 -0.72 -18.76 11.01
CA SER A 437 -0.22 -19.53 12.16
C SER A 437 0.21 -20.92 11.73
N THR A 438 -0.65 -21.64 11.00
CA THR A 438 -0.32 -22.96 10.45
C THR A 438 0.90 -22.90 9.53
N TYR A 439 0.95 -21.88 8.66
CA TYR A 439 2.09 -21.66 7.76
C TYR A 439 3.40 -21.43 8.53
N ALA A 440 3.35 -20.68 9.63
CA ALA A 440 4.51 -20.40 10.48
C ALA A 440 4.97 -21.66 11.24
N GLU A 441 4.04 -22.41 11.84
CA GLU A 441 4.31 -23.65 12.56
C GLU A 441 4.96 -24.71 11.68
N GLU A 442 4.40 -24.97 10.50
CA GLU A 442 4.97 -25.95 9.53
C GLU A 442 6.41 -25.60 9.10
N ARG A 443 6.83 -24.34 9.24
CA ARG A 443 8.15 -23.83 8.84
C ARG A 443 9.04 -23.48 10.01
N SER A 444 8.61 -23.77 11.24
CA SER A 444 9.32 -23.44 12.48
C SER A 444 9.69 -21.95 12.56
N LEU A 445 8.79 -21.06 12.10
CA LEU A 445 8.95 -19.63 12.20
C LEU A 445 8.45 -19.16 13.58
N PRO A 446 9.04 -18.09 14.16
CA PRO A 446 8.59 -17.56 15.45
C PRO A 446 7.19 -16.94 15.34
N LYS A 447 6.47 -16.89 16.47
CA LYS A 447 5.10 -16.33 16.56
C LYS A 447 5.04 -14.88 16.07
N GLU A 448 6.09 -14.12 16.28
CA GLU A 448 6.25 -12.73 15.86
C GLU A 448 6.15 -12.59 14.32
N PHE A 449 6.39 -13.67 13.57
CA PHE A 449 6.16 -13.69 12.12
C PHE A 449 4.71 -13.29 11.78
N VAL A 450 3.75 -13.76 12.58
CA VAL A 450 2.33 -13.40 12.45
C VAL A 450 2.02 -12.14 13.23
N ASP A 451 2.32 -12.10 14.53
CA ASP A 451 1.89 -11.07 15.46
C ASP A 451 2.41 -9.67 15.10
N MET A 452 3.65 -9.59 14.64
CA MET A 452 4.28 -8.34 14.21
C MET A 452 4.20 -8.11 12.69
N GLY A 453 3.51 -9.01 11.96
CA GLY A 453 3.26 -8.87 10.54
C GLY A 453 4.49 -9.00 9.64
N PHE A 454 5.52 -9.76 10.06
CA PHE A 454 6.71 -10.03 9.22
C PHE A 454 6.35 -10.79 7.94
N TRP A 455 5.27 -11.57 7.93
CA TRP A 455 4.74 -12.25 6.75
C TRP A 455 4.49 -11.33 5.55
N ARG A 456 4.37 -10.01 5.79
CA ARG A 456 4.09 -9.00 4.75
C ARG A 456 5.27 -8.70 3.84
N TRP A 457 6.42 -9.35 4.04
CA TRP A 457 7.61 -9.20 3.20
C TRP A 457 8.26 -10.56 2.92
N LYS A 458 8.69 -10.78 1.69
CA LYS A 458 9.61 -11.88 1.37
C LYS A 458 11.05 -11.49 1.68
N VAL A 459 11.40 -10.23 1.41
CA VAL A 459 12.69 -9.64 1.77
C VAL A 459 12.41 -8.50 2.75
N LEU A 460 12.89 -8.65 3.97
CA LEU A 460 12.66 -7.63 5.01
C LEU A 460 13.32 -6.31 4.63
N PRO A 461 12.61 -5.18 4.71
CA PRO A 461 13.21 -3.87 4.55
C PRO A 461 14.14 -3.56 5.74
N PRO A 462 15.14 -2.66 5.57
CA PRO A 462 16.18 -2.40 6.58
C PRO A 462 15.67 -2.14 7.99
N LYS A 463 14.48 -1.54 8.10
CA LYS A 463 13.83 -1.28 9.36
C LYS A 463 13.33 -2.55 10.05
N MET A 464 12.66 -3.44 9.30
CA MET A 464 12.17 -4.71 9.83
C MET A 464 13.33 -5.65 10.16
N VAL A 465 14.47 -5.54 9.44
CA VAL A 465 15.72 -6.22 9.79
C VAL A 465 16.18 -5.78 11.18
N ARG A 466 16.24 -4.47 11.46
CA ARG A 466 16.63 -3.97 12.79
C ARG A 466 15.71 -4.47 13.90
N ILE A 467 14.39 -4.43 13.70
CA ILE A 467 13.42 -4.94 14.68
C ILE A 467 13.64 -6.43 14.94
N ALA A 468 13.92 -7.21 13.89
CA ALA A 468 14.22 -8.63 14.03
C ALA A 468 15.53 -8.87 14.81
N GLU A 469 16.60 -8.11 14.50
CA GLU A 469 17.89 -8.18 15.19
C GLU A 469 17.79 -7.77 16.67
N GLU A 470 17.11 -6.67 16.99
CA GLU A 470 16.88 -6.19 18.36
C GLU A 470 16.11 -7.20 19.23
N ARG A 471 15.36 -8.12 18.60
CA ARG A 471 14.56 -9.16 19.26
C ARG A 471 15.12 -10.58 19.07
N GLU A 472 16.28 -10.71 18.48
CA GLU A 472 16.93 -12.00 18.20
C GLU A 472 16.05 -12.97 17.36
N LEU A 473 15.18 -12.41 16.47
CA LEU A 473 14.27 -13.19 15.65
C LEU A 473 14.97 -13.72 14.39
N VAL A 474 14.81 -15.01 14.13
CA VAL A 474 15.34 -15.68 12.96
C VAL A 474 14.19 -16.20 12.08
N PHE A 475 14.10 -15.72 10.85
CA PHE A 475 13.09 -16.12 9.87
C PHE A 475 13.62 -17.07 8.79
N GLN A 476 14.58 -17.94 9.13
CA GLN A 476 15.03 -18.98 8.21
C GLN A 476 14.11 -20.21 8.33
N PRO A 477 13.31 -20.50 7.30
CA PRO A 477 12.40 -21.65 7.34
C PRO A 477 13.22 -22.93 7.38
N LYS A 478 13.02 -23.76 8.40
CA LYS A 478 13.58 -25.09 8.47
C LYS A 478 12.74 -26.03 7.60
N GLY A 479 13.39 -26.76 6.68
CA GLY A 479 12.71 -27.79 5.90
C GLY A 479 11.72 -27.26 4.85
N SER A 480 12.05 -26.17 4.15
CA SER A 480 11.13 -25.61 3.15
C SER A 480 10.85 -26.64 2.04
N LYS A 481 9.57 -27.03 1.89
CA LYS A 481 9.07 -27.79 0.72
C LYS A 481 8.98 -26.91 -0.53
N GLY A 482 9.50 -25.68 -0.47
CA GLY A 482 9.48 -24.71 -1.56
C GLY A 482 10.48 -25.02 -2.67
N PRO A 483 10.38 -24.32 -3.80
CA PRO A 483 11.36 -24.39 -4.87
C PRO A 483 12.75 -23.99 -4.38
N THR A 484 13.78 -24.66 -4.89
CA THR A 484 15.17 -24.29 -4.62
C THR A 484 15.96 -24.18 -5.92
N LEU A 485 16.94 -23.30 -5.96
CA LEU A 485 17.82 -23.09 -7.09
C LEU A 485 19.26 -22.97 -6.60
N LYS A 486 20.07 -23.97 -6.89
CA LYS A 486 21.53 -23.96 -6.62
C LYS A 486 22.27 -23.80 -7.94
N ILE A 487 22.95 -22.66 -8.12
CA ILE A 487 23.62 -22.31 -9.37
C ILE A 487 25.12 -22.49 -9.23
N LEU A 488 25.72 -23.15 -10.24
CA LEU A 488 27.18 -23.24 -10.46
C LEU A 488 27.50 -22.54 -11.79
N LYS A 489 28.43 -21.61 -11.79
CA LYS A 489 28.90 -20.89 -12.99
C LYS A 489 30.35 -21.29 -13.28
N GLY A 490 30.69 -21.51 -14.54
CA GLY A 490 32.07 -21.83 -14.93
C GLY A 490 32.33 -21.72 -16.43
N ALA A 491 33.60 -21.76 -16.80
CA ALA A 491 34.01 -21.93 -18.19
C ALA A 491 33.94 -23.40 -18.55
N THR A 492 33.47 -23.73 -19.76
CA THR A 492 33.47 -25.12 -20.22
C THR A 492 34.87 -25.57 -20.57
N SER A 493 35.28 -26.73 -20.06
CA SER A 493 36.54 -27.42 -20.47
C SER A 493 36.44 -28.11 -21.83
N CYS A 494 35.24 -28.25 -22.38
CA CYS A 494 34.98 -28.91 -23.67
C CYS A 494 34.65 -27.89 -24.75
N ALA A 495 35.52 -27.83 -25.76
CA ALA A 495 35.44 -27.08 -27.02
C ALA A 495 35.58 -25.54 -26.93
N ALA A 496 36.76 -25.07 -27.26
CA ALA A 496 37.02 -23.73 -27.82
C ALA A 496 36.24 -22.54 -27.23
N GLY A 497 36.36 -22.29 -25.91
CA GLY A 497 36.03 -20.98 -25.36
C GLY A 497 34.55 -20.64 -25.20
N GLY A 498 33.74 -21.53 -24.63
CA GLY A 498 32.34 -21.27 -24.29
C GLY A 498 32.11 -21.06 -22.77
N PHE A 499 30.93 -20.51 -22.43
CA PHE A 499 30.45 -20.39 -21.06
C PHE A 499 29.38 -21.43 -20.76
N SER A 500 29.45 -22.05 -19.56
CA SER A 500 28.42 -22.96 -19.05
C SER A 500 27.81 -22.42 -17.76
N MET A 501 26.54 -22.70 -17.58
CA MET A 501 25.84 -22.52 -16.32
C MET A 501 25.12 -23.82 -15.98
N GLU A 502 25.33 -24.30 -14.78
CA GLU A 502 24.68 -25.49 -14.27
C GLU A 502 23.89 -25.15 -13.01
N ALA A 503 22.77 -25.80 -12.85
CA ALA A 503 21.95 -25.65 -11.64
C ALA A 503 21.20 -26.92 -11.32
N VAL A 504 20.84 -27.07 -10.05
CA VAL A 504 19.81 -27.99 -9.61
C VAL A 504 18.61 -27.16 -9.20
N VAL A 505 17.49 -27.37 -9.90
CA VAL A 505 16.22 -26.70 -9.70
C VAL A 505 15.26 -27.71 -9.10
N THR A 506 14.84 -27.49 -7.85
CA THR A 506 13.77 -28.28 -7.26
C THR A 506 12.50 -27.46 -7.30
N VAL A 507 11.50 -27.92 -8.03
CA VAL A 507 10.16 -27.30 -8.05
C VAL A 507 9.18 -28.36 -7.54
N PRO A 508 8.23 -28.03 -6.66
CA PRO A 508 7.17 -28.96 -6.32
C PRO A 508 6.51 -29.49 -7.59
N ARG A 509 6.52 -30.78 -7.78
CA ARG A 509 5.92 -31.40 -8.98
C ARG A 509 4.40 -31.42 -8.81
N ASN A 510 3.76 -30.37 -9.28
CA ASN A 510 2.30 -30.31 -9.36
C ASN A 510 1.77 -30.91 -10.67
N ARG A 511 2.67 -31.21 -11.64
CA ARG A 511 2.35 -31.73 -12.98
C ARG A 511 3.46 -32.65 -13.47
N ASP A 512 3.11 -33.52 -14.40
CA ASP A 512 4.07 -34.42 -15.03
C ASP A 512 5.18 -33.66 -15.77
N PHE A 513 6.35 -34.32 -15.97
CA PHE A 513 7.47 -33.69 -16.66
C PHE A 513 7.14 -33.32 -18.12
N SER A 514 6.16 -33.97 -18.75
CA SER A 514 5.66 -33.61 -20.09
C SER A 514 5.19 -32.15 -20.20
N SER A 515 4.67 -31.56 -19.10
CA SER A 515 4.30 -30.14 -19.06
C SER A 515 5.47 -29.17 -19.29
N VAL A 516 6.69 -29.64 -19.05
CA VAL A 516 7.93 -28.87 -19.23
C VAL A 516 8.20 -28.61 -20.72
N GLU A 517 7.88 -29.56 -21.60
CA GLU A 517 8.08 -29.42 -23.04
C GLU A 517 7.37 -28.17 -23.60
N ASP A 518 6.10 -28.02 -23.29
CA ASP A 518 5.29 -26.88 -23.76
C ASP A 518 5.84 -25.53 -23.26
N ALA A 519 6.24 -25.44 -22.00
CA ALA A 519 6.82 -24.23 -21.46
C ALA A 519 8.18 -23.90 -22.12
N LEU A 520 9.04 -24.90 -22.35
CA LEU A 520 10.35 -24.74 -22.99
C LEU A 520 10.25 -24.29 -24.46
N ARG A 521 9.19 -24.63 -25.17
CA ARG A 521 8.91 -24.13 -26.52
C ARG A 521 8.82 -22.59 -26.59
N THR A 522 8.53 -21.94 -25.49
CA THR A 522 8.58 -20.47 -25.43
C THR A 522 10.01 -19.91 -25.40
N VAL A 523 10.99 -20.76 -25.11
CA VAL A 523 12.43 -20.42 -25.05
C VAL A 523 13.12 -20.66 -26.39
N GLY A 524 12.88 -21.82 -27.00
CA GLY A 524 13.53 -22.23 -28.24
C GLY A 524 12.92 -23.48 -28.88
N GLU A 525 13.62 -24.06 -29.84
CA GLU A 525 13.28 -25.37 -30.42
C GLU A 525 13.55 -26.47 -29.39
N VAL A 526 12.56 -27.32 -29.14
CA VAL A 526 12.62 -28.36 -28.11
C VAL A 526 12.66 -29.75 -28.74
N ARG A 527 13.60 -30.57 -28.27
CA ARG A 527 13.58 -32.04 -28.40
C ARG A 527 13.35 -32.61 -27.02
N TYR A 528 12.40 -33.49 -26.90
CA TYR A 528 11.93 -34.00 -25.62
C TYR A 528 11.78 -35.51 -25.66
N SER A 529 12.14 -36.17 -24.57
CA SER A 529 11.90 -37.62 -24.34
C SER A 529 11.26 -37.80 -22.97
N ASP A 530 10.04 -38.34 -22.95
CA ASP A 530 9.32 -38.65 -21.71
C ASP A 530 9.96 -39.83 -20.97
N GLU A 531 10.37 -40.89 -21.74
CA GLU A 531 10.98 -42.08 -21.20
C GLU A 531 12.25 -41.80 -20.37
N PHE A 532 13.08 -40.87 -20.84
CA PHE A 532 14.32 -40.47 -20.16
C PHE A 532 14.17 -39.22 -19.30
N GLU A 533 13.01 -38.61 -19.28
CA GLU A 533 12.76 -37.29 -18.66
C GLU A 533 13.86 -36.27 -19.02
N ILE A 534 14.18 -36.15 -20.31
CA ILE A 534 15.20 -35.21 -20.81
C ILE A 534 14.59 -34.28 -21.83
N ALA A 535 14.87 -32.99 -21.68
CA ALA A 535 14.54 -31.95 -22.66
C ALA A 535 15.81 -31.22 -23.12
N LEU A 536 15.93 -31.02 -24.44
CA LEU A 536 16.99 -30.25 -25.07
C LEU A 536 16.37 -29.04 -25.77
N VAL A 537 16.77 -27.83 -25.36
CA VAL A 537 16.34 -26.57 -25.96
C VAL A 537 17.47 -25.99 -26.79
N ARG A 538 17.23 -25.74 -28.08
CA ARG A 538 18.16 -25.05 -28.97
C ARG A 538 17.68 -23.64 -29.29
N THR A 539 18.61 -22.70 -29.22
CA THR A 539 18.41 -21.30 -29.64
C THR A 539 19.52 -20.90 -30.60
N LYS A 540 19.44 -19.72 -31.16
CA LYS A 540 20.53 -19.16 -32.01
C LYS A 540 21.82 -18.90 -31.21
N THR A 541 21.72 -18.72 -29.91
CA THR A 541 22.82 -18.26 -29.04
C THR A 541 23.36 -19.36 -28.14
N GLY A 542 22.67 -20.50 -27.99
CA GLY A 542 23.12 -21.57 -27.10
C GLY A 542 22.14 -22.72 -27.00
N THR A 543 22.49 -23.67 -26.14
CA THR A 543 21.72 -24.89 -25.89
C THR A 543 21.53 -25.09 -24.40
N ALA A 544 20.31 -25.49 -24.00
CA ALA A 544 19.99 -25.88 -22.63
C ALA A 544 19.57 -27.34 -22.58
N LYS A 545 20.05 -28.08 -21.60
CA LYS A 545 19.66 -29.46 -21.26
C LYS A 545 18.98 -29.47 -19.91
N ILE A 546 17.86 -30.12 -19.82
CA ILE A 546 17.05 -30.25 -18.62
C ILE A 546 16.78 -31.72 -18.36
N PHE A 547 16.96 -32.16 -17.13
CA PHE A 547 16.71 -33.52 -16.68
C PHE A 547 15.57 -33.56 -15.67
N GLY A 548 14.81 -34.63 -15.64
CA GLY A 548 13.67 -34.83 -14.75
C GLY A 548 14.00 -34.70 -13.26
N GLY A 549 15.24 -34.96 -12.87
CA GLY A 549 15.77 -34.71 -11.53
C GLY A 549 16.00 -33.24 -11.18
N GLY A 550 15.68 -32.31 -12.10
CA GLY A 550 15.81 -30.85 -11.89
C GLY A 550 17.19 -30.28 -12.25
N GLN A 551 18.08 -31.08 -12.80
CA GLN A 551 19.36 -30.57 -13.30
C GLN A 551 19.15 -29.78 -14.59
N VAL A 552 19.77 -28.60 -14.65
CA VAL A 552 19.77 -27.71 -15.81
C VAL A 552 21.22 -27.40 -16.18
N SER A 553 21.59 -27.64 -17.44
CA SER A 553 22.91 -27.28 -17.97
C SER A 553 22.71 -26.43 -19.22
N VAL A 554 23.31 -25.24 -19.25
CA VAL A 554 23.23 -24.29 -20.36
C VAL A 554 24.63 -24.01 -20.86
N VAL A 555 24.80 -24.05 -22.19
CA VAL A 555 26.08 -23.75 -22.88
C VAL A 555 25.83 -22.70 -23.95
N SER A 556 26.69 -21.69 -23.99
CA SER A 556 26.70 -20.64 -25.03
C SER A 556 28.10 -20.15 -25.31
N LYS A 557 28.29 -19.52 -26.47
CA LYS A 557 29.58 -18.89 -26.82
C LYS A 557 29.92 -17.71 -25.92
N TRP A 558 28.90 -16.94 -25.50
CA TRP A 558 29.06 -15.71 -24.72
C TRP A 558 28.38 -15.84 -23.35
N GLN A 559 29.02 -15.29 -22.32
CA GLN A 559 28.50 -15.34 -20.95
C GLN A 559 27.10 -14.78 -20.84
N LYS A 560 26.86 -13.58 -21.42
CA LYS A 560 25.55 -12.91 -21.41
C LYS A 560 24.43 -13.76 -22.02
N ASP A 561 24.74 -14.47 -23.10
CA ASP A 561 23.77 -15.34 -23.77
C ASP A 561 23.52 -16.61 -22.94
N ALA A 562 24.55 -17.16 -22.28
CA ALA A 562 24.38 -18.25 -21.34
C ALA A 562 23.49 -17.86 -20.16
N GLU A 563 23.71 -16.69 -19.56
CA GLU A 563 22.91 -16.17 -18.45
C GLU A 563 21.46 -15.93 -18.87
N SER A 564 21.23 -15.32 -20.03
CA SER A 564 19.89 -15.07 -20.56
C SER A 564 19.13 -16.37 -20.86
N LEU A 565 19.80 -17.33 -21.53
CA LEU A 565 19.19 -18.63 -21.85
C LEU A 565 18.91 -19.43 -20.57
N PHE A 566 19.80 -19.37 -19.59
CA PHE A 566 19.63 -20.01 -18.29
C PHE A 566 18.40 -19.47 -17.57
N GLU A 567 18.31 -18.15 -17.44
CA GLU A 567 17.18 -17.50 -16.77
C GLU A 567 15.84 -17.83 -17.43
N ARG A 568 15.75 -17.76 -18.76
CA ARG A 568 14.56 -18.13 -19.52
C ARG A 568 14.17 -19.59 -19.33
N THR A 569 15.17 -20.50 -19.32
CA THR A 569 14.96 -21.93 -19.11
C THR A 569 14.41 -22.22 -17.71
N VAL A 570 15.00 -21.62 -16.67
CA VAL A 570 14.53 -21.77 -15.28
C VAL A 570 13.10 -21.21 -15.14
N LYS A 571 12.83 -20.02 -15.68
CA LYS A 571 11.48 -19.45 -15.70
C LYS A 571 10.46 -20.35 -16.39
N ALA A 572 10.85 -21.02 -17.48
CA ALA A 572 9.98 -21.96 -18.17
C ALA A 572 9.66 -23.19 -17.30
N LEU A 573 10.65 -23.74 -16.57
CA LEU A 573 10.42 -24.82 -15.62
C LEU A 573 9.43 -24.45 -14.51
N PHE A 574 9.62 -23.28 -13.90
CA PHE A 574 8.68 -22.79 -12.90
C PHE A 574 7.27 -22.59 -13.48
N ARG A 575 7.17 -22.04 -14.69
CA ARG A 575 5.88 -21.86 -15.37
C ARG A 575 5.17 -23.18 -15.65
N ALA A 576 5.91 -24.21 -16.03
CA ALA A 576 5.36 -25.54 -16.28
C ALA A 576 4.72 -26.12 -15.02
N GLN A 577 5.41 -26.04 -13.89
CA GLN A 577 5.01 -26.69 -12.64
C GLN A 577 4.06 -25.85 -11.77
N MET A 578 4.17 -24.53 -11.83
CA MET A 578 3.45 -23.59 -10.93
C MET A 578 2.45 -22.69 -11.69
N CYS A 579 2.00 -23.10 -12.87
CA CYS A 579 1.03 -22.34 -13.65
C CYS A 579 -0.29 -22.20 -12.90
N THR A 580 -0.74 -20.96 -12.68
CA THR A 580 -2.02 -20.65 -12.01
C THR A 580 -3.23 -20.60 -12.94
N SER A 581 -3.04 -20.94 -14.20
CA SER A 581 -4.06 -20.89 -15.27
C SER A 581 -4.76 -19.52 -15.41
N CYS A 582 -4.10 -18.40 -15.02
CA CYS A 582 -4.67 -17.05 -15.07
C CYS A 582 -4.90 -16.49 -16.50
N GLY A 583 -4.40 -17.13 -17.54
CA GLY A 583 -4.66 -16.81 -18.95
C GLY A 583 -3.95 -15.57 -19.51
N ILE A 584 -3.25 -14.76 -18.72
CA ILE A 584 -2.64 -13.49 -19.16
C ILE A 584 -1.66 -13.71 -20.32
N CYS A 585 -0.80 -14.73 -20.23
CA CYS A 585 0.20 -15.03 -21.26
C CYS A 585 -0.45 -15.42 -22.61
N ALA A 586 -1.58 -16.11 -22.60
CA ALA A 586 -2.34 -16.45 -23.81
C ALA A 586 -2.93 -15.18 -24.45
N LYS A 587 -3.53 -14.29 -23.68
CA LYS A 587 -4.09 -13.02 -24.17
C LYS A 587 -2.99 -12.05 -24.65
N ARG A 588 -1.79 -12.17 -24.14
CA ARG A 588 -0.62 -11.38 -24.55
C ARG A 588 0.04 -11.89 -25.84
N CYS A 589 -0.20 -13.14 -26.22
CA CYS A 589 0.44 -13.75 -27.37
C CYS A 589 -0.16 -13.24 -28.70
N ALA A 590 0.54 -12.33 -29.39
CA ALA A 590 0.10 -11.79 -30.67
C ALA A 590 -0.02 -12.85 -31.81
N ARG A 591 0.60 -14.03 -31.63
CA ARG A 591 0.53 -15.16 -32.56
C ARG A 591 -0.53 -16.19 -32.19
N HIS A 592 -1.24 -15.97 -31.07
CA HIS A 592 -2.21 -16.95 -30.53
C HIS A 592 -1.63 -18.37 -30.41
N ALA A 593 -0.34 -18.45 -30.03
CA ALA A 593 0.39 -19.70 -29.90
C ALA A 593 0.18 -20.38 -28.53
N ILE A 594 -0.48 -19.70 -27.59
CA ILE A 594 -0.64 -20.17 -26.21
C ILE A 594 -2.12 -20.41 -25.93
N ARG A 595 -2.41 -21.59 -25.37
CA ARG A 595 -3.70 -21.99 -24.82
C ARG A 595 -3.48 -22.33 -23.34
N ILE A 596 -4.45 -22.00 -22.50
CA ILE A 596 -4.47 -22.32 -21.08
C ILE A 596 -5.76 -23.09 -20.80
N ASP A 597 -5.61 -24.35 -20.45
CA ASP A 597 -6.71 -25.20 -20.02
C ASP A 597 -6.42 -25.62 -18.56
N ASP A 598 -5.90 -26.79 -18.33
CA ASP A 598 -5.35 -27.28 -17.06
C ASP A 598 -3.88 -26.87 -16.84
N GLY A 599 -3.27 -26.20 -17.80
CA GLY A 599 -1.90 -25.73 -17.81
C GLY A 599 -1.55 -24.88 -19.01
N LEU A 600 -0.26 -24.64 -19.18
CA LEU A 600 0.30 -23.93 -20.32
C LEU A 600 0.51 -24.88 -21.51
N HIS A 601 -0.18 -24.65 -22.63
CA HIS A 601 0.03 -25.36 -23.89
C HIS A 601 0.53 -24.42 -24.97
N VAL A 602 1.54 -24.85 -25.75
CA VAL A 602 2.21 -24.02 -26.75
C VAL A 602 2.22 -24.70 -28.13
N ASP A 603 1.56 -24.09 -29.09
CA ASP A 603 1.64 -24.48 -30.51
C ASP A 603 2.99 -24.04 -31.08
N SER A 604 3.88 -25.01 -31.27
CA SER A 604 5.26 -24.81 -31.77
C SER A 604 5.31 -24.21 -33.18
N ARG A 605 4.28 -24.43 -34.01
CA ARG A 605 4.21 -23.87 -35.38
C ARG A 605 3.90 -22.38 -35.38
N LYS A 606 3.24 -21.89 -34.33
CA LYS A 606 2.88 -20.47 -34.18
C LYS A 606 3.87 -19.70 -33.30
N CYS A 607 4.49 -20.37 -32.33
CA CYS A 607 5.42 -19.74 -31.40
C CYS A 607 6.74 -19.40 -32.08
N ASN A 608 7.22 -18.17 -31.90
CA ASN A 608 8.53 -17.72 -32.37
C ASN A 608 9.51 -17.40 -31.22
N SER A 609 9.23 -17.86 -30.02
CA SER A 609 10.05 -17.70 -28.81
C SER A 609 10.40 -16.24 -28.47
N CYS A 610 9.49 -15.28 -28.76
CA CYS A 610 9.70 -13.84 -28.58
C CYS A 610 9.75 -13.37 -27.11
N GLY A 611 9.44 -14.22 -26.12
CA GLY A 611 9.49 -13.92 -24.69
C GLY A 611 8.34 -13.09 -24.11
N ARG A 612 7.48 -12.48 -24.92
CA ARG A 612 6.38 -11.59 -24.43
C ARG A 612 5.45 -12.23 -23.40
N CYS A 613 5.27 -13.54 -23.47
CA CYS A 613 4.49 -14.31 -22.51
C CYS A 613 5.19 -14.48 -21.17
N GLU A 614 6.53 -14.44 -21.14
CA GLU A 614 7.31 -14.48 -19.90
C GLU A 614 7.15 -13.20 -19.10
N ASP A 615 7.24 -12.03 -19.74
CA ASP A 615 7.12 -10.71 -19.11
C ASP A 615 5.75 -10.51 -18.41
N SER A 616 4.73 -11.16 -18.93
CA SER A 616 3.35 -11.06 -18.40
C SER A 616 2.98 -12.20 -17.44
N CYS A 617 3.85 -13.20 -17.28
CA CYS A 617 3.60 -14.33 -16.39
C CYS A 617 3.94 -13.98 -14.93
N MET A 618 3.02 -14.27 -14.03
CA MET A 618 3.23 -14.08 -12.58
C MET A 618 4.40 -14.92 -12.06
N VAL A 619 4.47 -16.18 -12.47
CA VAL A 619 5.51 -17.10 -12.04
C VAL A 619 6.90 -16.64 -12.53
N SER A 620 7.00 -16.23 -13.80
CA SER A 620 8.25 -15.68 -14.35
C SER A 620 8.64 -14.35 -13.68
N HIS A 621 7.66 -13.52 -13.36
CA HIS A 621 7.90 -12.20 -12.75
C HIS A 621 8.45 -12.29 -11.32
N TYR A 622 8.08 -13.34 -10.58
CA TYR A 622 8.47 -13.53 -9.18
C TYR A 622 9.35 -14.78 -8.97
N TYR A 623 9.98 -15.31 -10.01
CA TYR A 623 10.75 -16.56 -9.86
C TYR A 623 11.86 -16.45 -8.81
N ASP A 624 12.47 -15.26 -8.67
CA ASP A 624 13.48 -14.94 -7.66
C ASP A 624 12.94 -14.88 -6.22
N LYS A 625 11.63 -14.77 -6.07
CA LYS A 625 10.92 -14.77 -4.77
C LYS A 625 10.34 -16.15 -4.43
N LEU A 626 10.37 -17.07 -5.38
CA LEU A 626 9.86 -18.42 -5.22
C LEU A 626 10.95 -19.38 -4.69
N VAL A 627 12.21 -19.04 -4.90
CA VAL A 627 13.40 -19.82 -4.47
C VAL A 627 14.01 -19.34 -3.18
#